data_24d9261c4cf3140f99511c52bcf78a54
#
_entry.id   24d9261c4cf3140f99511c52bcf78a54
#
_cell.length_a   1.000
_cell.length_b   1.000
_cell.length_c   1.000
_cell.angle_alpha   90.00
_cell.angle_beta   90.00
_cell.angle_gamma   90.00
#
_symmetry.space_group_name_H-M   'P 1'
#
loop_
_entity.id
_entity.type
_entity.pdbx_description
1 polymer ?
#
loop_
_entity_poly.entity_id
_entity_poly.type
_entity_poly.pdbx_seq_one_letter_code
_entity_poly.pdbx_strand_id
1 'polypeptide(L)'
;MKIQNCSRFLFYFKKEPLFKTLKSSVLFIFLIVTKLVVTTYPMEKNILKIGVLFAYVQMIAMNALANILPINNRTTGQLSDQLENLFTPQGTTFSIWGLIYLLLLIFTITNLMGATDPQKNRIRKLFIVNTLLNSSWILAWHYESWGLSLLIMLGILSTLIVITQVTNDIKPFLERLRWQLPFTVYFGWITVATIANTTAVLVAYEWDGLGISPTNWTVIILFIGLLIGLRQLLRLNQIAYGLVLVWAYAGIYLKHIDPNAFHRAYPSVVNTAGICIGLLLIASLWAGRRMIMRL
;
A
#
# COMPACT_ATOMS: atom_id res chain seq x y z
N MET A 1 -28.07 4.05 24.83
CA MET A 1 -27.55 2.89 24.05
C MET A 1 -26.33 3.20 23.19
N LYS A 2 -25.92 4.47 22.96
CA LYS A 2 -24.79 4.86 22.08
C LYS A 2 -23.38 4.83 22.71
N ILE A 3 -23.26 4.81 24.03
CA ILE A 3 -21.95 4.84 24.73
C ILE A 3 -21.36 3.43 24.92
N GLN A 4 -22.18 2.38 24.85
CA GLN A 4 -21.73 0.99 25.03
C GLN A 4 -20.90 0.42 23.87
N ASN A 5 -21.12 0.89 22.63
CA ASN A 5 -20.40 0.34 21.48
C ASN A 5 -18.98 0.92 21.34
N CYS A 6 -18.80 2.20 21.71
CA CYS A 6 -17.44 2.79 21.75
C CYS A 6 -16.57 2.14 22.84
N SER A 7 -17.19 1.76 23.97
CA SER A 7 -16.52 1.02 25.04
C SER A 7 -16.21 -0.43 24.64
N ARG A 8 -17.05 -1.08 23.80
CA ARG A 8 -16.77 -2.41 23.24
C ARG A 8 -15.60 -2.38 22.26
N PHE A 9 -15.53 -1.39 21.38
CA PHE A 9 -14.40 -1.20 20.47
C PHE A 9 -13.08 -1.03 21.24
N LEU A 10 -13.05 -0.14 22.23
CA LEU A 10 -11.90 0.03 23.12
C LEU A 10 -11.65 -1.17 24.04
N PHE A 11 -12.68 -1.94 24.39
CA PHE A 11 -12.60 -3.11 25.25
C PHE A 11 -12.06 -4.33 24.52
N TYR A 12 -12.36 -4.52 23.22
CA TYR A 12 -11.75 -5.55 22.36
C TYR A 12 -10.26 -5.30 22.18
N PHE A 13 -9.86 -4.03 21.95
CA PHE A 13 -8.46 -3.64 21.94
C PHE A 13 -7.73 -3.86 23.27
N LYS A 14 -8.47 -3.90 24.39
CA LYS A 14 -7.90 -4.03 25.73
C LYS A 14 -7.84 -5.48 26.25
N LYS A 15 -8.59 -6.40 25.64
CA LYS A 15 -8.78 -7.76 26.16
C LYS A 15 -7.87 -8.83 25.57
N GLU A 16 -7.12 -8.53 24.49
CA GLU A 16 -6.16 -9.46 23.95
C GLU A 16 -4.82 -9.37 24.70
N PRO A 17 -4.43 -10.36 25.51
CA PRO A 17 -3.08 -10.42 26.09
C PRO A 17 -1.99 -10.41 25.00
N LEU A 18 -2.32 -10.92 23.80
CA LEU A 18 -1.53 -10.80 22.56
C LEU A 18 -1.23 -9.34 22.21
N PHE A 19 -2.16 -8.42 22.44
CA PHE A 19 -2.00 -7.01 22.06
C PHE A 19 -0.98 -6.25 22.92
N LYS A 20 -0.86 -6.61 24.21
CA LYS A 20 0.21 -6.06 25.07
C LYS A 20 1.59 -6.55 24.66
N THR A 21 1.69 -7.82 24.34
CA THR A 21 2.94 -8.46 23.85
C THR A 21 3.26 -8.01 22.42
N LEU A 22 2.26 -7.89 21.55
CA LEU A 22 2.41 -7.41 20.17
C LEU A 22 2.72 -5.91 20.10
N LYS A 23 2.11 -5.07 20.96
CA LYS A 23 2.42 -3.63 21.02
C LYS A 23 3.89 -3.38 21.42
N SER A 24 4.40 -4.17 22.35
CA SER A 24 5.83 -4.13 22.69
C SER A 24 6.71 -4.72 21.58
N SER A 25 6.27 -5.82 20.94
CA SER A 25 7.03 -6.48 19.87
C SER A 25 7.03 -5.67 18.57
N VAL A 26 5.92 -5.04 18.20
CA VAL A 26 5.83 -4.21 16.99
C VAL A 26 6.52 -2.86 17.20
N LEU A 27 6.39 -2.23 18.37
CA LEU A 27 7.19 -1.06 18.72
C LEU A 27 8.68 -1.41 18.78
N PHE A 28 9.01 -2.61 19.24
CA PHE A 28 10.36 -3.15 19.28
C PHE A 28 10.87 -3.47 17.87
N ILE A 29 10.05 -4.08 16.99
CA ILE A 29 10.36 -4.27 15.57
C ILE A 29 10.49 -2.93 14.86
N PHE A 30 9.60 -1.98 15.09
CA PHE A 30 9.68 -0.62 14.53
C PHE A 30 10.94 0.12 15.02
N LEU A 31 11.29 -0.01 16.30
CA LEU A 31 12.52 0.54 16.89
C LEU A 31 13.77 -0.20 16.42
N ILE A 32 13.72 -1.54 16.24
CA ILE A 32 14.80 -2.32 15.64
C ILE A 32 14.97 -1.95 14.17
N VAL A 33 13.88 -1.85 13.42
CA VAL A 33 13.86 -1.47 12.00
C VAL A 33 14.39 -0.04 11.83
N THR A 34 13.95 0.92 12.66
CA THR A 34 14.51 2.28 12.66
C THR A 34 15.96 2.32 13.14
N LYS A 35 16.33 1.53 14.14
CA LYS A 35 17.72 1.40 14.60
C LYS A 35 18.62 0.70 13.58
N LEU A 36 18.17 -0.40 12.94
CA LEU A 36 18.88 -1.08 11.85
C LEU A 36 19.06 -0.19 10.61
N VAL A 37 18.09 0.69 10.33
CA VAL A 37 18.16 1.67 9.23
C VAL A 37 19.05 2.86 9.59
N VAL A 38 19.17 3.20 10.87
CA VAL A 38 19.90 4.39 11.37
C VAL A 38 21.30 4.05 11.87
N THR A 39 21.51 2.87 12.51
CA THR A 39 22.85 2.49 12.98
C THR A 39 23.65 1.80 11.89
N THR A 40 24.52 2.53 11.33
CA THR A 40 25.65 2.24 10.47
C THR A 40 26.59 1.15 11.05
N TYR A 41 26.36 -0.10 10.61
CA TYR A 41 27.52 -0.94 10.36
C TYR A 41 27.88 -0.79 8.88
N PRO A 42 29.16 -0.63 8.50
CA PRO A 42 29.59 -0.68 7.12
C PRO A 42 29.43 -2.14 6.64
N MET A 43 28.20 -2.51 6.27
CA MET A 43 27.99 -3.77 5.57
C MET A 43 28.73 -3.68 4.25
N GLU A 44 29.59 -4.64 3.98
CA GLU A 44 30.31 -4.73 2.73
C GLU A 44 29.37 -4.49 1.55
N LYS A 45 29.82 -3.68 0.62
CA LYS A 45 29.02 -3.15 -0.51
C LYS A 45 28.25 -4.23 -1.29
N ASN A 46 28.73 -5.46 -1.31
CA ASN A 46 28.12 -6.58 -2.02
C ASN A 46 27.02 -7.29 -1.20
N ILE A 47 27.08 -7.29 0.12
CA ILE A 47 26.09 -7.93 0.98
C ILE A 47 24.71 -7.27 0.83
N LEU A 48 24.65 -5.94 0.74
CA LEU A 48 23.38 -5.24 0.51
C LEU A 48 22.76 -5.55 -0.85
N LYS A 49 23.56 -5.69 -1.90
CA LYS A 49 23.07 -6.06 -3.24
C LYS A 49 22.45 -7.46 -3.25
N ILE A 50 23.14 -8.41 -2.63
CA ILE A 50 22.67 -9.79 -2.46
C ILE A 50 21.44 -9.82 -1.57
N GLY A 51 21.44 -9.05 -0.47
CA GLY A 51 20.28 -8.92 0.42
C GLY A 51 19.01 -8.42 -0.28
N VAL A 52 19.13 -7.49 -1.23
CA VAL A 52 18.00 -7.02 -2.07
C VAL A 52 17.45 -8.15 -2.95
N LEU A 53 18.33 -8.99 -3.54
CA LEU A 53 17.89 -10.13 -4.35
C LEU A 53 17.11 -11.14 -3.50
N PHE A 54 17.66 -11.54 -2.35
CA PHE A 54 16.96 -12.46 -1.44
C PHE A 54 15.64 -11.89 -0.94
N ALA A 55 15.61 -10.62 -0.60
CA ALA A 55 14.41 -9.91 -0.14
C ALA A 55 13.33 -9.89 -1.24
N TYR A 56 13.69 -9.64 -2.50
CA TYR A 56 12.79 -9.71 -3.64
C TYR A 56 12.23 -11.14 -3.83
N VAL A 57 13.11 -12.13 -3.90
CA VAL A 57 12.70 -13.53 -4.09
C VAL A 57 11.76 -14.00 -2.97
N GLN A 58 12.11 -13.69 -1.72
CA GLN A 58 11.30 -14.00 -0.53
C GLN A 58 9.90 -13.35 -0.62
N MET A 59 9.81 -12.07 -1.01
CA MET A 59 8.54 -11.37 -1.18
C MET A 59 7.69 -12.04 -2.27
N ILE A 60 8.27 -12.34 -3.44
CA ILE A 60 7.55 -13.01 -4.54
C ILE A 60 7.08 -14.40 -4.11
N ALA A 61 7.94 -15.19 -3.47
CA ALA A 61 7.59 -16.52 -2.98
C ALA A 61 6.41 -16.45 -2.00
N MET A 62 6.42 -15.52 -1.05
CA MET A 62 5.36 -15.39 -0.05
C MET A 62 4.02 -14.98 -0.71
N ASN A 63 4.05 -14.03 -1.64
CA ASN A 63 2.84 -13.61 -2.36
C ASN A 63 2.31 -14.69 -3.31
N ALA A 64 3.21 -15.48 -3.94
CA ALA A 64 2.82 -16.63 -4.75
C ALA A 64 2.17 -17.74 -3.89
N LEU A 65 2.79 -18.08 -2.75
CA LEU A 65 2.22 -19.04 -1.81
C LEU A 65 0.83 -18.62 -1.31
N ALA A 66 0.62 -17.35 -1.02
CA ALA A 66 -0.66 -16.82 -0.56
C ALA A 66 -1.82 -16.99 -1.57
N ASN A 67 -1.51 -17.14 -2.86
CA ASN A 67 -2.52 -17.22 -3.92
C ASN A 67 -2.55 -18.57 -4.65
N ILE A 68 -1.41 -19.29 -4.74
CA ILE A 68 -1.29 -20.58 -5.45
C ILE A 68 -1.49 -21.74 -4.48
N LEU A 69 -0.88 -21.67 -3.29
CA LEU A 69 -1.04 -22.62 -2.20
C LEU A 69 -1.66 -21.86 -1.02
N PRO A 70 -2.99 -21.71 -0.97
CA PRO A 70 -3.64 -20.73 -0.10
C PRO A 70 -3.26 -20.92 1.36
N ILE A 71 -2.57 -19.95 1.93
CA ILE A 71 -2.26 -19.93 3.38
C ILE A 71 -3.59 -19.94 4.13
N ASN A 72 -3.73 -20.80 5.12
CA ASN A 72 -4.96 -20.98 5.89
C ASN A 72 -6.19 -21.28 5.00
N ASN A 73 -5.98 -22.01 3.88
CA ASN A 73 -7.00 -22.45 2.91
C ASN A 73 -7.78 -21.33 2.21
N ARG A 74 -7.29 -20.10 2.21
CA ARG A 74 -7.93 -18.95 1.55
C ARG A 74 -6.90 -18.07 0.84
N THR A 75 -7.27 -17.54 -0.30
CA THR A 75 -6.46 -16.54 -1.01
C THR A 75 -6.62 -15.16 -0.39
N THR A 76 -5.67 -14.26 -0.65
CA THR A 76 -5.75 -12.85 -0.22
C THR A 76 -7.03 -12.16 -0.69
N GLY A 77 -7.49 -12.46 -1.92
CA GLY A 77 -8.72 -11.92 -2.49
C GLY A 77 -9.97 -12.45 -1.80
N GLN A 78 -10.05 -13.76 -1.55
CA GLN A 78 -11.18 -14.36 -0.84
C GLN A 78 -11.38 -13.77 0.56
N LEU A 79 -10.29 -13.51 1.29
CA LEU A 79 -10.36 -12.82 2.58
C LEU A 79 -10.85 -11.38 2.45
N SER A 80 -10.43 -10.69 1.39
CA SER A 80 -10.91 -9.33 1.10
C SER A 80 -12.42 -9.31 0.77
N ASP A 81 -12.90 -10.31 0.04
CA ASP A 81 -14.31 -10.42 -0.32
C ASP A 81 -15.21 -10.77 0.87
N GLN A 82 -14.68 -11.47 1.89
CA GLN A 82 -15.41 -11.73 3.15
C GLN A 82 -15.65 -10.47 3.99
N LEU A 83 -14.79 -9.47 3.85
CA LEU A 83 -14.90 -8.17 4.51
C LEU A 83 -15.51 -7.14 3.56
N GLU A 84 -16.69 -7.48 3.03
CA GLU A 84 -17.35 -6.67 2.00
C GLU A 84 -17.54 -5.22 2.48
N ASN A 85 -17.03 -4.30 1.67
CA ASN A 85 -17.19 -2.87 1.85
C ASN A 85 -17.23 -2.16 0.49
N LEU A 86 -17.80 -0.96 0.48
CA LEU A 86 -18.02 -0.21 -0.76
C LEU A 86 -16.73 0.44 -1.33
N PHE A 87 -15.63 0.43 -0.59
CA PHE A 87 -14.35 1.00 -1.05
C PHE A 87 -13.45 -0.04 -1.73
N THR A 88 -13.66 -1.34 -1.49
CA THR A 88 -12.82 -2.38 -2.09
C THR A 88 -13.02 -2.44 -3.61
N PRO A 89 -11.97 -2.30 -4.44
CA PRO A 89 -12.09 -2.36 -5.88
C PRO A 89 -12.44 -3.76 -6.39
N GLN A 90 -12.82 -3.86 -7.67
CA GLN A 90 -13.05 -5.14 -8.36
C GLN A 90 -11.78 -6.01 -8.34
N GLY A 91 -11.94 -7.33 -8.24
CA GLY A 91 -10.84 -8.30 -8.12
C GLY A 91 -9.77 -8.18 -9.20
N THR A 92 -10.16 -7.88 -10.46
CA THR A 92 -9.22 -7.66 -11.58
C THR A 92 -8.25 -6.50 -11.35
N THR A 93 -8.61 -5.54 -10.50
CA THR A 93 -7.76 -4.38 -10.17
C THR A 93 -6.47 -4.80 -9.46
N PHE A 94 -6.49 -5.93 -8.73
CA PHE A 94 -5.33 -6.47 -8.05
C PHE A 94 -4.24 -6.99 -9.01
N SER A 95 -4.53 -7.11 -10.33
CA SER A 95 -3.51 -7.44 -11.34
C SER A 95 -2.36 -6.43 -11.39
N ILE A 96 -2.52 -5.24 -10.83
CA ILE A 96 -1.44 -4.26 -10.66
C ILE A 96 -0.22 -4.81 -9.90
N TRP A 97 -0.42 -5.83 -9.05
CA TRP A 97 0.70 -6.51 -8.40
C TRP A 97 1.67 -7.12 -9.40
N GLY A 98 1.18 -7.64 -10.53
CA GLY A 98 2.04 -8.13 -11.63
C GLY A 98 2.97 -7.04 -12.17
N LEU A 99 2.44 -5.83 -12.38
CA LEU A 99 3.24 -4.67 -12.80
C LEU A 99 4.24 -4.27 -11.71
N ILE A 100 3.81 -4.22 -10.45
CA ILE A 100 4.69 -3.88 -9.32
C ILE A 100 5.85 -4.88 -9.24
N TYR A 101 5.58 -6.17 -9.31
CA TYR A 101 6.63 -7.21 -9.26
C TYR A 101 7.59 -7.11 -10.43
N LEU A 102 7.10 -6.87 -11.65
CA LEU A 102 7.95 -6.67 -12.82
C LEU A 102 8.89 -5.47 -12.65
N LEU A 103 8.36 -4.34 -12.18
CA LEU A 103 9.15 -3.14 -11.94
C LEU A 103 10.18 -3.33 -10.82
N LEU A 104 9.82 -4.02 -9.74
CA LEU A 104 10.73 -4.37 -8.65
C LEU A 104 11.79 -5.40 -9.09
N LEU A 105 11.50 -6.28 -10.07
CA LEU A 105 12.49 -7.13 -10.71
C LEU A 105 13.53 -6.30 -11.47
N ILE A 106 13.09 -5.33 -12.27
CA ILE A 106 13.98 -4.40 -12.99
C ILE A 106 14.88 -3.65 -11.99
N PHE A 107 14.32 -3.16 -10.90
CA PHE A 107 15.10 -2.55 -9.81
C PHE A 107 16.13 -3.54 -9.24
N THR A 108 15.73 -4.77 -8.94
CA THR A 108 16.60 -5.80 -8.34
C THR A 108 17.77 -6.17 -9.26
N ILE A 109 17.52 -6.38 -10.56
CA ILE A 109 18.55 -6.67 -11.56
C ILE A 109 19.51 -5.47 -11.68
N THR A 110 18.98 -4.26 -11.80
CA THR A 110 19.77 -3.04 -11.90
C THR A 110 20.63 -2.82 -10.65
N ASN A 111 20.08 -3.15 -9.48
CA ASN A 111 20.79 -3.09 -8.22
C ASN A 111 22.06 -3.95 -8.19
N LEU A 112 22.03 -5.15 -8.78
CA LEU A 112 23.20 -6.04 -8.86
C LEU A 112 24.35 -5.42 -9.66
N MET A 113 24.03 -4.75 -10.78
CA MET A 113 24.99 -4.16 -11.72
C MET A 113 25.39 -2.73 -11.33
N GLY A 114 24.60 -2.05 -10.51
CA GLY A 114 24.76 -0.62 -10.20
C GLY A 114 25.93 -0.32 -9.26
N ALA A 115 26.45 0.91 -9.35
CA ALA A 115 27.41 1.44 -8.41
C ALA A 115 26.81 1.55 -6.99
N THR A 116 27.68 1.55 -5.99
CA THR A 116 27.29 1.77 -4.60
C THR A 116 27.57 3.22 -4.21
N ASP A 117 26.54 3.92 -3.80
CA ASP A 117 26.60 5.24 -3.18
C ASP A 117 25.68 5.27 -1.92
N PRO A 118 25.82 6.24 -1.02
CA PRO A 118 25.02 6.32 0.19
C PRO A 118 23.52 6.35 -0.05
N GLN A 119 23.06 7.06 -1.11
CA GLN A 119 21.65 7.18 -1.47
C GLN A 119 21.09 5.82 -1.90
N LYS A 120 21.77 5.11 -2.80
CA LYS A 120 21.37 3.77 -3.25
C LYS A 120 21.41 2.75 -2.11
N ASN A 121 22.38 2.84 -1.21
CA ASN A 121 22.43 1.97 -0.04
C ASN A 121 21.25 2.21 0.92
N ARG A 122 20.81 3.46 1.08
CA ARG A 122 19.61 3.77 1.86
C ARG A 122 18.36 3.16 1.23
N ILE A 123 18.20 3.25 -0.08
CA ILE A 123 17.08 2.61 -0.81
C ILE A 123 17.11 1.10 -0.63
N ARG A 124 18.29 0.45 -0.76
CA ARG A 124 18.46 -1.01 -0.56
C ARG A 124 17.99 -1.45 0.83
N LYS A 125 18.45 -0.76 1.88
CA LYS A 125 18.06 -1.07 3.26
C LYS A 125 16.54 -0.94 3.46
N LEU A 126 15.97 0.15 3.01
CA LEU A 126 14.52 0.39 3.10
C LEU A 126 13.71 -0.63 2.31
N PHE A 127 14.18 -1.05 1.13
CA PHE A 127 13.53 -2.09 0.33
C PHE A 127 13.53 -3.44 1.06
N ILE A 128 14.66 -3.86 1.63
CA ILE A 128 14.74 -5.10 2.42
C ILE A 128 13.72 -5.07 3.57
N VAL A 129 13.65 -3.97 4.30
CA VAL A 129 12.66 -3.80 5.38
C VAL A 129 11.22 -3.84 4.82
N ASN A 130 10.97 -3.16 3.71
CA ASN A 130 9.65 -3.12 3.08
C ASN A 130 9.17 -4.51 2.67
N THR A 131 10.04 -5.33 2.05
CA THR A 131 9.69 -6.70 1.64
C THR A 131 9.41 -7.63 2.81
N LEU A 132 10.15 -7.49 3.91
CA LEU A 132 9.89 -8.22 5.15
C LEU A 132 8.53 -7.83 5.74
N LEU A 133 8.21 -6.54 5.77
CA LEU A 133 6.90 -6.05 6.19
C LEU A 133 5.79 -6.56 5.27
N ASN A 134 6.00 -6.57 3.93
CA ASN A 134 5.02 -7.10 2.98
C ASN A 134 4.70 -8.57 3.27
N SER A 135 5.71 -9.40 3.49
CA SER A 135 5.51 -10.82 3.81
C SER A 135 4.85 -11.02 5.18
N SER A 136 5.20 -10.20 6.15
CA SER A 136 4.55 -10.20 7.47
C SER A 136 3.07 -9.79 7.37
N TRP A 137 2.76 -8.84 6.46
CA TRP A 137 1.38 -8.44 6.18
C TRP A 137 0.56 -9.61 5.62
N ILE A 138 1.11 -10.38 4.68
CA ILE A 138 0.46 -11.58 4.13
C ILE A 138 0.08 -12.54 5.28
N LEU A 139 1.00 -12.82 6.19
CA LEU A 139 0.71 -13.71 7.32
C LEU A 139 -0.37 -13.11 8.24
N ALA A 140 -0.23 -11.86 8.65
CA ALA A 140 -1.22 -11.20 9.51
C ALA A 140 -2.61 -11.17 8.87
N TRP A 141 -2.70 -10.96 7.55
CA TRP A 141 -3.95 -10.96 6.78
C TRP A 141 -4.58 -12.34 6.73
N HIS A 142 -3.81 -13.40 6.39
CA HIS A 142 -4.32 -14.75 6.25
C HIS A 142 -4.68 -15.43 7.60
N TYR A 143 -4.07 -14.98 8.69
CA TYR A 143 -4.46 -15.38 10.05
C TYR A 143 -5.45 -14.41 10.71
N GLU A 144 -6.12 -13.56 9.92
CA GLU A 144 -7.20 -12.66 10.35
C GLU A 144 -6.82 -11.73 11.51
N SER A 145 -5.52 -11.46 11.68
CA SER A 145 -5.02 -10.50 12.66
C SER A 145 -5.18 -9.07 12.13
N TRP A 146 -6.43 -8.62 12.01
CA TRP A 146 -6.81 -7.42 11.28
C TRP A 146 -6.10 -6.15 11.75
N GLY A 147 -6.08 -5.90 13.05
CA GLY A 147 -5.38 -4.74 13.63
C GLY A 147 -3.86 -4.78 13.39
N LEU A 148 -3.25 -5.98 13.45
CA LEU A 148 -1.83 -6.17 13.14
C LEU A 148 -1.56 -5.95 11.64
N SER A 149 -2.44 -6.43 10.77
CA SER A 149 -2.30 -6.22 9.31
C SER A 149 -2.29 -4.73 8.97
N LEU A 150 -3.17 -3.92 9.57
CA LEU A 150 -3.18 -2.48 9.37
C LEU A 150 -1.89 -1.81 9.90
N LEU A 151 -1.42 -2.20 11.06
CA LEU A 151 -0.18 -1.65 11.61
C LEU A 151 1.04 -1.94 10.72
N ILE A 152 1.13 -3.17 10.21
CA ILE A 152 2.18 -3.55 9.25
C ILE A 152 2.01 -2.79 7.92
N MET A 153 0.78 -2.61 7.43
CA MET A 153 0.49 -1.83 6.22
C MET A 153 0.96 -0.38 6.36
N LEU A 154 0.78 0.24 7.53
CA LEU A 154 1.32 1.58 7.83
C LEU A 154 2.85 1.59 7.81
N GLY A 155 3.49 0.50 8.24
CA GLY A 155 4.94 0.31 8.13
C GLY A 155 5.40 0.24 6.67
N ILE A 156 4.71 -0.54 5.82
CA ILE A 156 4.97 -0.63 4.38
C ILE A 156 4.84 0.76 3.74
N LEU A 157 3.73 1.46 4.02
CA LEU A 157 3.48 2.81 3.52
C LEU A 157 4.60 3.78 3.92
N SER A 158 5.00 3.75 5.19
CA SER A 158 6.05 4.63 5.73
C SER A 158 7.40 4.43 5.03
N THR A 159 7.81 3.16 4.80
CA THR A 159 9.05 2.87 4.07
C THR A 159 8.98 3.38 2.63
N LEU A 160 7.84 3.24 1.94
CA LEU A 160 7.65 3.74 0.57
C LEU A 160 7.65 5.27 0.50
N ILE A 161 7.07 5.96 1.48
CA ILE A 161 7.16 7.42 1.59
C ILE A 161 8.64 7.85 1.63
N VAL A 162 9.45 7.21 2.45
CA VAL A 162 10.88 7.56 2.56
C VAL A 162 11.63 7.20 1.27
N ILE A 163 11.40 6.02 0.69
CA ILE A 163 12.04 5.61 -0.57
C ILE A 163 11.72 6.60 -1.68
N THR A 164 10.45 6.98 -1.86
CA THR A 164 10.04 7.90 -2.93
C THR A 164 10.62 9.30 -2.72
N GLN A 165 10.79 9.76 -1.50
CA GLN A 165 11.50 11.02 -1.20
C GLN A 165 12.97 10.92 -1.58
N VAL A 166 13.67 9.85 -1.18
CA VAL A 166 15.08 9.63 -1.49
C VAL A 166 15.30 9.51 -3.01
N THR A 167 14.40 8.85 -3.74
CA THR A 167 14.52 8.67 -5.19
C THR A 167 14.12 9.90 -6.00
N ASN A 168 13.46 10.89 -5.40
CA ASN A 168 13.00 12.09 -6.10
C ASN A 168 14.16 12.97 -6.61
N ASP A 169 15.32 12.88 -5.99
CA ASP A 169 16.51 13.63 -6.38
C ASP A 169 17.32 12.96 -7.51
N ILE A 170 16.92 11.76 -7.94
CA ILE A 170 17.54 11.06 -9.06
C ILE A 170 17.17 11.78 -10.37
N LYS A 171 18.16 12.34 -11.06
CA LYS A 171 17.94 13.15 -12.28
C LYS A 171 18.02 12.37 -13.60
N PRO A 172 19.00 11.45 -13.83
CA PRO A 172 19.11 10.77 -15.12
C PRO A 172 17.86 9.95 -15.43
N PHE A 173 17.28 10.10 -16.62
CA PHE A 173 16.02 9.46 -17.01
C PHE A 173 16.03 7.93 -16.82
N LEU A 174 17.09 7.25 -17.29
CA LEU A 174 17.23 5.79 -17.13
C LEU A 174 17.35 5.37 -15.67
N GLU A 175 18.04 6.15 -14.83
CA GLU A 175 18.14 5.90 -13.40
C GLU A 175 16.77 6.08 -12.72
N ARG A 176 15.98 7.06 -13.14
CA ARG A 176 14.60 7.24 -12.66
C ARG A 176 13.70 6.07 -13.02
N LEU A 177 13.79 5.53 -14.23
CA LEU A 177 13.04 4.34 -14.62
C LEU A 177 13.40 3.11 -13.77
N ARG A 178 14.66 2.99 -13.37
CA ARG A 178 15.18 1.83 -12.65
C ARG A 178 15.04 1.93 -11.13
N TRP A 179 15.18 3.14 -10.56
CA TRP A 179 15.27 3.37 -9.11
C TRP A 179 14.09 4.15 -8.54
N GLN A 180 13.32 4.88 -9.34
CA GLN A 180 12.20 5.69 -8.87
C GLN A 180 10.85 5.08 -9.27
N LEU A 181 10.67 4.76 -10.55
CA LEU A 181 9.38 4.28 -11.09
C LEU A 181 8.83 3.05 -10.35
N PRO A 182 9.63 2.00 -10.02
CA PRO A 182 9.14 0.85 -9.28
C PRO A 182 8.47 1.22 -7.96
N PHE A 183 9.14 2.07 -7.20
CA PHE A 183 8.64 2.51 -5.89
C PHE A 183 7.48 3.51 -5.98
N THR A 184 7.44 4.31 -7.04
CA THR A 184 6.34 5.25 -7.29
C THR A 184 5.03 4.50 -7.57
N VAL A 185 5.07 3.47 -8.42
CA VAL A 185 3.92 2.62 -8.73
C VAL A 185 3.49 1.85 -7.48
N TYR A 186 4.42 1.24 -6.79
CA TYR A 186 4.16 0.50 -5.56
C TYR A 186 3.55 1.41 -4.47
N PHE A 187 4.10 2.61 -4.29
CA PHE A 187 3.60 3.60 -3.34
C PHE A 187 2.16 4.04 -3.64
N GLY A 188 1.84 4.30 -4.93
CA GLY A 188 0.47 4.63 -5.34
C GLY A 188 -0.51 3.53 -4.95
N TRP A 189 -0.16 2.26 -5.22
CA TRP A 189 -0.99 1.13 -4.84
C TRP A 189 -1.15 0.97 -3.33
N ILE A 190 -0.07 1.05 -2.56
CA ILE A 190 -0.11 0.94 -1.10
C ILE A 190 -0.87 2.09 -0.44
N THR A 191 -0.90 3.28 -1.05
CA THR A 191 -1.75 4.38 -0.56
C THR A 191 -3.23 3.97 -0.55
N VAL A 192 -3.73 3.40 -1.65
CA VAL A 192 -5.12 2.93 -1.73
C VAL A 192 -5.34 1.67 -0.88
N ALA A 193 -4.39 0.73 -0.92
CA ALA A 193 -4.45 -0.50 -0.13
C ALA A 193 -4.49 -0.22 1.39
N THR A 194 -3.82 0.83 1.86
CA THR A 194 -3.90 1.25 3.27
C THR A 194 -5.32 1.71 3.64
N ILE A 195 -5.97 2.47 2.77
CA ILE A 195 -7.36 2.88 2.99
C ILE A 195 -8.28 1.65 2.97
N ALA A 196 -8.12 0.76 1.98
CA ALA A 196 -8.90 -0.48 1.88
C ALA A 196 -8.68 -1.40 3.10
N ASN A 197 -7.43 -1.54 3.58
CA ASN A 197 -7.15 -2.31 4.80
C ASN A 197 -7.80 -1.65 6.04
N THR A 198 -7.82 -0.32 6.11
CA THR A 198 -8.52 0.40 7.20
C THR A 198 -10.01 0.12 7.17
N THR A 199 -10.66 0.19 6.01
CA THR A 199 -12.09 -0.13 5.87
C THR A 199 -12.38 -1.59 6.24
N ALA A 200 -11.54 -2.53 5.80
CA ALA A 200 -11.66 -3.95 6.15
C ALA A 200 -11.56 -4.18 7.67
N VAL A 201 -10.61 -3.51 8.33
CA VAL A 201 -10.47 -3.58 9.80
C VAL A 201 -11.70 -3.03 10.51
N LEU A 202 -12.26 -1.92 10.04
CA LEU A 202 -13.48 -1.34 10.62
C LEU A 202 -14.68 -2.29 10.47
N VAL A 203 -14.83 -2.95 9.31
CA VAL A 203 -15.84 -3.98 9.08
C VAL A 203 -15.63 -5.19 9.98
N ALA A 204 -14.40 -5.71 10.07
CA ALA A 204 -14.06 -6.85 10.91
C ALA A 204 -14.35 -6.64 12.41
N TYR A 205 -14.27 -5.39 12.86
CA TYR A 205 -14.57 -5.02 14.25
C TYR A 205 -16.01 -4.46 14.44
N GLU A 206 -16.88 -4.65 13.43
CA GLU A 206 -18.29 -4.24 13.49
C GLU A 206 -18.48 -2.77 13.91
N TRP A 207 -17.61 -1.89 13.36
CA TRP A 207 -17.71 -0.47 13.67
C TRP A 207 -19.02 0.13 13.14
N ASP A 208 -19.77 0.81 14.00
CA ASP A 208 -21.12 1.34 13.72
C ASP A 208 -21.16 2.58 12.82
N GLY A 209 -19.99 3.07 12.35
CA GLY A 209 -19.90 4.24 11.49
C GLY A 209 -20.30 5.56 12.15
N LEU A 210 -20.41 5.61 13.50
CA LEU A 210 -20.90 6.80 14.24
C LEU A 210 -22.29 7.28 13.77
N GLY A 211 -23.12 6.37 13.27
CA GLY A 211 -24.46 6.67 12.73
C GLY A 211 -24.45 7.23 11.31
N ILE A 212 -23.31 7.31 10.63
CA ILE A 212 -23.21 7.65 9.22
C ILE A 212 -23.33 6.37 8.40
N SER A 213 -24.11 6.41 7.30
CA SER A 213 -24.30 5.24 6.45
C SER A 213 -23.00 4.81 5.75
N PRO A 214 -22.85 3.50 5.42
CA PRO A 214 -21.68 2.99 4.67
C PRO A 214 -21.46 3.73 3.35
N THR A 215 -22.52 4.11 2.66
CA THR A 215 -22.47 4.89 1.41
C THR A 215 -21.83 6.26 1.62
N ASN A 216 -22.28 7.01 2.64
CA ASN A 216 -21.73 8.32 2.94
C ASN A 216 -20.27 8.24 3.41
N TRP A 217 -19.93 7.23 4.23
CA TRP A 217 -18.55 6.97 4.61
C TRP A 217 -17.67 6.70 3.38
N THR A 218 -18.15 5.91 2.43
CA THR A 218 -17.39 5.62 1.21
C THR A 218 -17.14 6.88 0.39
N VAL A 219 -18.16 7.75 0.24
CA VAL A 219 -18.00 9.05 -0.43
C VAL A 219 -16.94 9.91 0.28
N ILE A 220 -17.01 10.00 1.61
CA ILE A 220 -16.01 10.75 2.42
C ILE A 220 -14.60 10.19 2.20
N ILE A 221 -14.44 8.86 2.27
CA ILE A 221 -13.14 8.20 2.13
C ILE A 221 -12.58 8.36 0.72
N LEU A 222 -13.43 8.33 -0.33
CA LEU A 222 -13.01 8.61 -1.71
C LEU A 222 -12.45 10.02 -1.83
N PHE A 223 -13.09 11.04 -1.24
CA PHE A 223 -12.56 12.40 -1.23
C PHE A 223 -11.28 12.53 -0.40
N ILE A 224 -11.19 11.89 0.76
CA ILE A 224 -9.94 11.87 1.56
C ILE A 224 -8.81 11.25 0.76
N GLY A 225 -9.04 10.10 0.12
CA GLY A 225 -8.05 9.44 -0.72
C GLY A 225 -7.65 10.30 -1.93
N LEU A 226 -8.60 11.01 -2.56
CA LEU A 226 -8.33 11.99 -3.62
C LEU A 226 -7.39 13.11 -3.11
N LEU A 227 -7.70 13.72 -1.96
CA LEU A 227 -6.90 14.81 -1.40
C LEU A 227 -5.47 14.37 -1.05
N ILE A 228 -5.32 13.18 -0.44
CA ILE A 228 -4.02 12.58 -0.18
C ILE A 228 -3.27 12.36 -1.50
N GLY A 229 -3.96 11.78 -2.48
CA GLY A 229 -3.43 11.50 -3.81
C GLY A 229 -2.96 12.74 -4.53
N LEU A 230 -3.79 13.78 -4.61
CA LEU A 230 -3.45 15.06 -5.24
C LEU A 230 -2.26 15.72 -4.55
N ARG A 231 -2.28 15.81 -3.21
CA ARG A 231 -1.15 16.38 -2.45
C ARG A 231 0.16 15.69 -2.77
N GLN A 232 0.16 14.35 -2.81
CA GLN A 232 1.37 13.57 -3.05
C GLN A 232 1.82 13.67 -4.51
N LEU A 233 0.89 13.60 -5.46
CA LEU A 233 1.16 13.78 -6.89
C LEU A 233 1.79 15.14 -7.18
N LEU A 234 1.22 16.21 -6.62
CA LEU A 234 1.72 17.58 -6.81
C LEU A 234 3.09 17.79 -6.14
N ARG A 235 3.33 17.14 -4.99
CA ARG A 235 4.62 17.23 -4.27
C ARG A 235 5.74 16.52 -5.01
N LEU A 236 5.50 15.32 -5.54
CA LEU A 236 6.52 14.49 -6.18
C LEU A 236 6.64 14.76 -7.68
N ASN A 237 5.62 15.33 -8.34
CA ASN A 237 5.52 15.47 -9.80
C ASN A 237 5.72 14.13 -10.54
N GLN A 238 5.19 13.03 -9.98
CA GLN A 238 5.36 11.67 -10.51
C GLN A 238 4.04 11.18 -11.10
N ILE A 239 3.89 11.25 -12.42
CA ILE A 239 2.68 10.81 -13.15
C ILE A 239 2.27 9.39 -12.76
N ALA A 240 3.23 8.46 -12.67
CA ALA A 240 2.96 7.06 -12.41
C ALA A 240 2.18 6.84 -11.10
N TYR A 241 2.44 7.67 -10.07
CA TYR A 241 1.67 7.64 -8.83
C TYR A 241 0.19 7.97 -9.06
N GLY A 242 -0.09 9.04 -9.80
CA GLY A 242 -1.46 9.44 -10.11
C GLY A 242 -2.20 8.42 -10.97
N LEU A 243 -1.53 7.82 -11.96
CA LEU A 243 -2.13 6.78 -12.81
C LEU A 243 -2.49 5.51 -12.03
N VAL A 244 -1.72 5.16 -11.00
CA VAL A 244 -2.08 4.04 -10.11
C VAL A 244 -3.33 4.36 -9.30
N LEU A 245 -3.49 5.59 -8.82
CA LEU A 245 -4.72 6.01 -8.14
C LEU A 245 -5.91 5.98 -9.09
N VAL A 246 -5.74 6.46 -10.34
CA VAL A 246 -6.77 6.34 -11.39
C VAL A 246 -7.16 4.88 -11.60
N TRP A 247 -6.21 3.97 -11.72
CA TRP A 247 -6.45 2.54 -11.85
C TRP A 247 -7.27 1.98 -10.69
N ALA A 248 -6.90 2.30 -9.45
CA ALA A 248 -7.59 1.82 -8.26
C ALA A 248 -9.03 2.36 -8.16
N TYR A 249 -9.23 3.65 -8.44
CA TYR A 249 -10.55 4.28 -8.44
C TYR A 249 -11.42 3.77 -9.61
N ALA A 250 -10.82 3.49 -10.77
CA ALA A 250 -11.51 2.83 -11.86
C ALA A 250 -12.00 1.43 -11.45
N GLY A 251 -11.20 0.67 -10.69
CA GLY A 251 -11.62 -0.62 -10.13
C GLY A 251 -12.78 -0.50 -9.15
N ILE A 252 -12.82 0.54 -8.30
CA ILE A 252 -13.96 0.83 -7.43
C ILE A 252 -15.19 1.17 -8.27
N TYR A 253 -15.05 2.08 -9.24
CA TYR A 253 -16.12 2.47 -10.16
C TYR A 253 -16.69 1.26 -10.90
N LEU A 254 -15.84 0.40 -11.49
CA LEU A 254 -16.22 -0.79 -12.23
C LEU A 254 -17.00 -1.78 -11.35
N LYS A 255 -16.56 -2.02 -10.11
CA LYS A 255 -17.29 -2.89 -9.16
C LYS A 255 -18.71 -2.38 -8.89
N HIS A 256 -18.87 -1.05 -8.79
CA HIS A 256 -20.18 -0.45 -8.51
C HIS A 256 -21.15 -0.47 -9.69
N ILE A 257 -20.64 -0.49 -10.93
CA ILE A 257 -21.50 -0.58 -12.14
C ILE A 257 -21.72 -2.01 -12.62
N ASP A 258 -20.92 -2.98 -12.14
CA ASP A 258 -21.01 -4.39 -12.52
C ASP A 258 -22.35 -4.99 -12.10
N PRO A 259 -23.14 -5.57 -13.06
CA PRO A 259 -24.39 -6.25 -12.75
C PRO A 259 -24.24 -7.43 -11.77
N ASN A 260 -23.07 -8.06 -11.72
CA ASN A 260 -22.79 -9.20 -10.85
C ASN A 260 -22.22 -8.81 -9.48
N ALA A 261 -22.02 -7.49 -9.24
CA ALA A 261 -21.54 -6.97 -7.96
C ALA A 261 -22.58 -6.01 -7.36
N PHE A 262 -22.32 -4.71 -7.36
CA PHE A 262 -23.23 -3.74 -6.73
C PHE A 262 -24.36 -3.22 -7.64
N HIS A 263 -24.42 -3.60 -8.90
CA HIS A 263 -25.53 -3.33 -9.85
C HIS A 263 -26.05 -1.87 -9.80
N ARG A 264 -25.15 -0.88 -9.67
CA ARG A 264 -25.43 0.56 -9.50
C ARG A 264 -26.31 0.92 -8.29
N ALA A 265 -26.36 0.06 -7.27
CA ALA A 265 -27.15 0.31 -6.06
C ALA A 265 -26.72 1.56 -5.27
N TYR A 266 -25.51 2.08 -5.54
CA TYR A 266 -24.92 3.22 -4.82
C TYR A 266 -24.54 4.36 -5.79
N PRO A 267 -25.50 5.12 -6.36
CA PRO A 267 -25.23 6.15 -7.38
C PRO A 267 -24.27 7.26 -6.90
N SER A 268 -24.35 7.63 -5.62
CA SER A 268 -23.43 8.64 -5.05
C SER A 268 -21.97 8.18 -5.04
N VAL A 269 -21.70 6.89 -4.79
CA VAL A 269 -20.36 6.31 -4.85
C VAL A 269 -19.87 6.27 -6.29
N VAL A 270 -20.72 5.83 -7.24
CA VAL A 270 -20.40 5.83 -8.69
C VAL A 270 -20.02 7.22 -9.17
N ASN A 271 -20.84 8.23 -8.89
CA ASN A 271 -20.61 9.61 -9.32
C ASN A 271 -19.32 10.16 -8.68
N THR A 272 -19.13 9.94 -7.37
CA THR A 272 -17.93 10.40 -6.66
C THR A 272 -16.66 9.76 -7.22
N ALA A 273 -16.67 8.44 -7.43
CA ALA A 273 -15.52 7.74 -8.02
C ALA A 273 -15.19 8.27 -9.42
N GLY A 274 -16.21 8.51 -10.26
CA GLY A 274 -16.04 9.11 -11.60
C GLY A 274 -15.43 10.52 -11.54
N ILE A 275 -15.91 11.38 -10.65
CA ILE A 275 -15.34 12.73 -10.43
C ILE A 275 -13.88 12.63 -9.97
N CYS A 276 -13.59 11.76 -9.01
CA CYS A 276 -12.22 11.56 -8.50
C CYS A 276 -11.28 11.08 -9.60
N ILE A 277 -11.70 10.15 -10.47
CA ILE A 277 -10.94 9.69 -11.64
C ILE A 277 -10.61 10.87 -12.55
N GLY A 278 -11.60 11.70 -12.90
CA GLY A 278 -11.40 12.87 -13.76
C GLY A 278 -10.38 13.86 -13.18
N LEU A 279 -10.51 14.17 -11.88
CA LEU A 279 -9.59 15.07 -11.19
C LEU A 279 -8.16 14.50 -11.10
N LEU A 280 -8.01 13.21 -10.81
CA LEU A 280 -6.71 12.53 -10.78
C LEU A 280 -6.06 12.49 -12.17
N LEU A 281 -6.82 12.28 -13.24
CA LEU A 281 -6.31 12.32 -14.61
C LEU A 281 -5.79 13.71 -14.98
N ILE A 282 -6.59 14.75 -14.73
CA ILE A 282 -6.20 16.16 -14.99
C ILE A 282 -4.92 16.51 -14.22
N ALA A 283 -4.87 16.17 -12.94
CA ALA A 283 -3.70 16.43 -12.11
C ALA A 283 -2.46 15.63 -12.58
N SER A 284 -2.64 14.40 -13.03
CA SER A 284 -1.56 13.56 -13.57
C SER A 284 -0.99 14.13 -14.87
N LEU A 285 -1.85 14.59 -15.78
CA LEU A 285 -1.44 15.25 -17.01
C LEU A 285 -0.69 16.55 -16.72
N TRP A 286 -1.18 17.35 -15.77
CA TRP A 286 -0.51 18.57 -15.37
C TRP A 286 0.88 18.32 -14.73
N ALA A 287 0.98 17.34 -13.86
CA ALA A 287 2.27 16.90 -13.29
C ALA A 287 3.25 16.45 -14.38
N GLY A 288 2.74 15.75 -15.42
CA GLY A 288 3.53 15.35 -16.58
C GLY A 288 4.08 16.49 -17.39
N ARG A 289 3.26 17.48 -17.69
CA ARG A 289 3.71 18.69 -18.40
C ARG A 289 4.83 19.39 -17.62
N ARG A 290 4.68 19.54 -16.29
CA ARG A 290 5.72 20.13 -15.45
C ARG A 290 7.03 19.33 -15.45
N MET A 291 6.95 18.01 -15.53
CA MET A 291 8.14 17.16 -15.61
C MET A 291 8.88 17.39 -16.93
N ILE A 292 8.17 17.45 -18.07
CA ILE A 292 8.76 17.67 -19.39
C ILE A 292 9.39 19.09 -19.51
N MET A 293 8.75 20.10 -18.95
CA MET A 293 9.27 21.48 -18.98
C MET A 293 10.51 21.72 -18.09
N ARG A 294 10.88 20.74 -17.25
CA ARG A 294 12.07 20.81 -16.38
C ARG A 294 13.23 19.94 -16.89
N LEU A 295 13.04 19.21 -18.00
CA LEU A 295 14.07 18.47 -18.75
C LEU A 295 14.71 19.38 -19.79
#